data_fd815e091e09a5de9edffbaa3a362301
#
_entry.id   fd815e091e09a5de9edffbaa3a362301
#
_cell.length_a   1.000
_cell.length_b   1.000
_cell.length_c   1.000
_cell.angle_alpha   90.00
_cell.angle_beta   90.00
_cell.angle_gamma   90.00
#
_symmetry.space_group_name_H-M   'P 1'
#
loop_
_entity.id
_entity.type
_entity.pdbx_description
1 polymer ?
#
loop_
_entity_poly.entity_id
_entity_poly.type
_entity_poly.pdbx_seq_one_letter_code
_entity_poly.pdbx_strand_id
1 'polypeptide(L)'
;IMVKAVVGANWGDEGKGKITDMLAEKADIIVRFQGGANAGHTIVNNYGKFALHTLPSGVFYNHTTSVIGNGVALNIPVFFKEYNEVVSRGVPAPKILISERAQMVMPYHILFDQYEEERLGGKSFGSTKSGIAPFYSDKYAKIGFQVSELFDEEHLKEKLTSVCETKNILLEHLYHKPLLNVDELFAELMEYKKMVEPYVCDVSLYLWNALKEGKEVLLEGQLGSLKDPDHGIYPMVTSSSTLAGYGAVGAGLPPYEIKQIVTVCKAYSSAVGAGAFVSEIFGEEADELRRRGGDGGEFGATTGRPRRMGWFDCVASKYGCRLQGTTDVAFTVLDVLGYLDEIPVCTGYEIDGKVTTDFPTTTLLEKAKPVLETLPGWKCDIRGIKKYEDLPENCRKYVEFVEKHIGFPITMISNGPGRDDIIYRNK
;
A
#
# COMPACT_ATOMS: atom_id res chain seq x y z
N ILE A 1 -11.83 -23.00 -4.66
CA ILE A 1 -10.75 -22.41 -3.86
C ILE A 1 -10.20 -21.22 -4.59
N MET A 2 -10.16 -20.08 -3.95
CA MET A 2 -9.75 -18.86 -4.61
C MET A 2 -8.88 -18.03 -3.68
N VAL A 3 -7.75 -17.57 -4.22
CA VAL A 3 -6.96 -16.52 -3.61
C VAL A 3 -7.34 -15.22 -4.27
N LYS A 4 -7.72 -14.23 -3.49
CA LYS A 4 -8.00 -12.87 -3.95
C LYS A 4 -6.85 -11.95 -3.53
N ALA A 5 -6.57 -10.94 -4.36
CA ALA A 5 -5.64 -9.88 -3.99
C ALA A 5 -6.33 -8.53 -4.05
N VAL A 6 -5.98 -7.63 -3.11
CA VAL A 6 -6.38 -6.22 -3.15
C VAL A 6 -5.11 -5.40 -3.31
N VAL A 7 -5.05 -4.65 -4.39
CA VAL A 7 -3.87 -3.86 -4.78
C VAL A 7 -4.28 -2.47 -5.28
N GLY A 8 -3.33 -1.56 -5.37
CA GLY A 8 -3.58 -0.20 -5.83
C GLY A 8 -3.13 0.02 -7.27
N ALA A 9 -3.88 0.83 -8.01
CA ALA A 9 -3.62 1.11 -9.43
C ALA A 9 -2.52 2.14 -9.66
N ASN A 10 -2.34 3.09 -8.74
CA ASN A 10 -1.60 4.33 -9.00
C ASN A 10 -0.46 4.55 -7.99
N TRP A 11 -0.45 5.73 -7.35
CA TRP A 11 0.61 6.17 -6.45
C TRP A 11 0.47 5.68 -5.02
N GLY A 12 -0.59 4.94 -4.68
CA GLY A 12 -0.96 4.57 -3.33
C GLY A 12 -2.09 5.46 -2.79
N ASP A 13 -2.56 5.15 -1.58
CA ASP A 13 -3.66 5.89 -0.94
C ASP A 13 -4.98 5.88 -1.73
N GLU A 14 -5.22 4.83 -2.50
CA GLU A 14 -6.45 4.68 -3.30
C GLU A 14 -7.68 4.29 -2.48
N GLY A 15 -7.53 4.05 -1.18
CA GLY A 15 -8.64 3.59 -0.33
C GLY A 15 -8.72 2.07 -0.18
N LYS A 16 -7.59 1.39 -0.29
CA LYS A 16 -7.50 -0.07 -0.16
C LYS A 16 -7.99 -0.58 1.20
N GLY A 17 -7.80 0.20 2.27
CA GLY A 17 -8.18 -0.22 3.61
C GLY A 17 -9.66 -0.58 3.73
N LYS A 18 -10.54 0.26 3.22
CA LYS A 18 -11.98 0.01 3.22
C LYS A 18 -12.35 -1.23 2.42
N ILE A 19 -11.79 -1.36 1.22
CA ILE A 19 -12.07 -2.49 0.33
C ILE A 19 -11.54 -3.79 0.92
N THR A 20 -10.34 -3.75 1.49
CA THR A 20 -9.74 -4.90 2.16
C THR A 20 -10.59 -5.34 3.36
N ASP A 21 -11.04 -4.39 4.18
CA ASP A 21 -11.88 -4.68 5.34
C ASP A 21 -13.17 -5.38 4.92
N MET A 22 -13.82 -4.91 3.87
CA MET A 22 -15.03 -5.52 3.34
C MET A 22 -14.79 -6.95 2.85
N LEU A 23 -13.71 -7.17 2.10
CA LEU A 23 -13.37 -8.49 1.55
C LEU A 23 -12.87 -9.44 2.64
N ALA A 24 -12.24 -8.92 3.68
CA ALA A 24 -11.76 -9.70 4.83
C ALA A 24 -12.90 -10.43 5.56
N GLU A 25 -14.08 -9.84 5.60
CA GLU A 25 -15.26 -10.46 6.22
C GLU A 25 -15.56 -11.84 5.64
N LYS A 26 -15.30 -12.05 4.36
CA LYS A 26 -15.59 -13.29 3.63
C LYS A 26 -14.38 -14.20 3.48
N ALA A 27 -13.22 -13.81 3.99
CA ALA A 27 -12.00 -14.59 3.90
C ALA A 27 -11.73 -15.34 5.20
N ASP A 28 -11.00 -16.44 5.09
CA ASP A 28 -10.53 -17.23 6.26
C ASP A 28 -9.15 -16.73 6.72
N ILE A 29 -8.33 -16.29 5.77
CA ILE A 29 -6.95 -15.90 6.01
C ILE A 29 -6.66 -14.61 5.26
N ILE A 30 -6.07 -13.63 5.94
CA ILE A 30 -5.62 -12.39 5.33
C ILE A 30 -4.10 -12.29 5.46
N VAL A 31 -3.40 -12.09 4.34
CA VAL A 31 -1.93 -12.09 4.29
C VAL A 31 -1.41 -10.75 3.81
N ARG A 32 -0.55 -10.11 4.62
CA ARG A 32 0.30 -9.03 4.15
C ARG A 32 1.52 -9.68 3.50
N PHE A 33 1.84 -9.31 2.27
CA PHE A 33 2.86 -10.02 1.47
C PHE A 33 4.04 -9.13 1.04
N GLN A 34 3.98 -7.82 1.26
CA GLN A 34 5.06 -6.89 0.88
C GLN A 34 4.97 -5.60 1.68
N GLY A 35 6.04 -4.79 1.62
CA GLY A 35 6.08 -3.52 2.32
C GLY A 35 6.21 -3.67 3.83
N GLY A 36 6.06 -2.56 4.52
CA GLY A 36 6.19 -2.51 5.97
C GLY A 36 5.35 -1.38 6.57
N ALA A 37 5.88 -0.70 7.57
CA ALA A 37 5.19 0.37 8.29
C ALA A 37 5.23 1.74 7.59
N ASN A 38 5.68 1.80 6.35
CA ASN A 38 5.84 3.05 5.59
C ASN A 38 4.53 3.63 5.04
N ALA A 39 3.48 2.83 4.95
CA ALA A 39 2.17 3.28 4.48
C ALA A 39 1.07 2.84 5.44
N GLY A 40 0.03 3.64 5.58
CA GLY A 40 -1.11 3.34 6.45
C GLY A 40 -2.37 3.03 5.67
N HIS A 41 -3.18 2.11 6.21
CA HIS A 41 -4.54 1.84 5.76
C HIS A 41 -5.53 2.35 6.80
N THR A 42 -6.44 3.22 6.40
CA THR A 42 -7.51 3.71 7.27
C THR A 42 -8.73 2.80 7.17
N ILE A 43 -9.20 2.31 8.31
CA ILE A 43 -10.38 1.46 8.41
C ILE A 43 -11.35 2.09 9.41
N VAL A 44 -12.62 2.17 9.01
CA VAL A 44 -13.71 2.66 9.86
C VAL A 44 -14.70 1.51 10.07
N ASN A 45 -14.91 1.12 11.31
CA ASN A 45 -15.83 0.03 11.68
C ASN A 45 -16.52 0.34 13.03
N ASN A 46 -17.24 -0.64 13.58
CA ASN A 46 -17.93 -0.50 14.86
C ASN A 46 -17.00 -0.32 16.08
N TYR A 47 -15.72 -0.62 15.95
CA TYR A 47 -14.72 -0.37 17.00
C TYR A 47 -14.14 1.06 16.92
N GLY A 48 -14.41 1.78 15.83
CA GLY A 48 -13.93 3.14 15.60
C GLY A 48 -13.09 3.28 14.34
N LYS A 49 -12.25 4.30 14.33
CA LYS A 49 -11.34 4.60 13.21
C LYS A 49 -9.94 4.17 13.58
N PHE A 50 -9.30 3.42 12.69
CA PHE A 50 -7.95 2.89 12.87
C PHE A 50 -7.09 3.23 11.66
N ALA A 51 -5.83 3.57 11.91
CA ALA A 51 -4.80 3.68 10.88
C ALA A 51 -3.79 2.54 11.09
N LEU A 52 -3.95 1.46 10.33
CA LEU A 52 -3.06 0.30 10.43
C LEU A 52 -1.90 0.43 9.44
N HIS A 53 -0.69 0.12 9.89
CA HIS A 53 0.53 0.17 9.06
C HIS A 53 1.06 -1.23 8.75
N THR A 54 1.01 -2.15 9.70
CA THR A 54 1.55 -3.51 9.55
C THR A 54 0.53 -4.60 9.82
N LEU A 55 -0.42 -4.37 10.71
CA LEU A 55 -1.46 -5.35 10.99
C LEU A 55 -2.34 -5.60 9.76
N PRO A 56 -2.60 -6.85 9.41
CA PRO A 56 -3.63 -7.17 8.42
C PRO A 56 -5.02 -6.69 8.84
N SER A 57 -5.84 -6.32 7.88
CA SER A 57 -7.20 -5.84 8.12
C SER A 57 -8.13 -6.89 8.74
N GLY A 58 -7.76 -8.17 8.64
CA GLY A 58 -8.52 -9.28 9.22
C GLY A 58 -8.57 -9.30 10.74
N VAL A 59 -7.74 -8.50 11.42
CA VAL A 59 -7.69 -8.49 12.90
C VAL A 59 -9.02 -8.09 13.56
N PHE A 60 -9.92 -7.47 12.80
CA PHE A 60 -11.24 -7.08 13.30
C PHE A 60 -12.27 -8.20 13.26
N TYR A 61 -11.93 -9.36 12.70
CA TYR A 61 -12.84 -10.50 12.53
C TYR A 61 -12.36 -11.72 13.28
N ASN A 62 -13.20 -12.27 14.16
CA ASN A 62 -12.86 -13.43 14.99
C ASN A 62 -12.60 -14.72 14.19
N HIS A 63 -13.20 -14.83 13.00
CA HIS A 63 -13.09 -16.03 12.18
C HIS A 63 -11.83 -16.05 11.28
N THR A 64 -11.08 -14.95 11.22
CA THR A 64 -9.92 -14.84 10.35
C THR A 64 -8.62 -15.12 11.07
N THR A 65 -7.64 -15.62 10.31
CA THR A 65 -6.25 -15.67 10.72
C THR A 65 -5.49 -14.59 9.93
N SER A 66 -4.77 -13.74 10.64
CA SER A 66 -4.00 -12.63 10.06
C SER A 66 -2.54 -13.04 9.97
N VAL A 67 -1.97 -12.99 8.76
CA VAL A 67 -0.66 -13.56 8.46
C VAL A 67 0.30 -12.47 7.95
N ILE A 68 1.50 -12.48 8.49
CA ILE A 68 2.63 -11.71 7.97
C ILE A 68 3.47 -12.65 7.12
N GLY A 69 3.42 -12.45 5.80
CA GLY A 69 4.18 -13.25 4.85
C GLY A 69 5.67 -12.89 4.82
N ASN A 70 6.44 -13.75 4.19
CA ASN A 70 7.90 -13.60 4.11
C ASN A 70 8.35 -12.34 3.34
N GLY A 71 7.50 -11.78 2.49
CA GLY A 71 7.82 -10.58 1.71
C GLY A 71 7.68 -9.26 2.49
N VAL A 72 7.21 -9.29 3.72
CA VAL A 72 7.03 -8.11 4.54
C VAL A 72 8.34 -7.65 5.18
N ALA A 73 8.54 -6.34 5.23
CA ALA A 73 9.58 -5.70 6.03
C ALA A 73 9.02 -5.52 7.45
N LEU A 74 9.33 -6.46 8.33
CA LEU A 74 8.68 -6.53 9.65
C LEU A 74 9.41 -5.68 10.69
N ASN A 75 8.74 -4.61 11.13
CA ASN A 75 9.16 -3.86 12.31
C ASN A 75 8.41 -4.43 13.51
N ILE A 76 9.09 -5.25 14.31
CA ILE A 76 8.46 -6.00 15.41
C ILE A 76 7.87 -5.07 16.47
N PRO A 77 8.59 -4.06 17.00
CA PRO A 77 7.99 -3.15 17.97
C PRO A 77 6.76 -2.41 17.45
N VAL A 78 6.79 -1.93 16.23
CA VAL A 78 5.64 -1.20 15.62
C VAL A 78 4.45 -2.13 15.44
N PHE A 79 4.69 -3.36 14.99
CA PHE A 79 3.65 -4.36 14.82
C PHE A 79 2.89 -4.63 16.12
N PHE A 80 3.61 -4.86 17.22
CA PHE A 80 2.98 -5.17 18.50
C PHE A 80 2.39 -3.95 19.19
N LYS A 81 2.91 -2.75 18.89
CA LYS A 81 2.27 -1.51 19.33
C LYS A 81 0.87 -1.37 18.73
N GLU A 82 0.75 -1.63 17.42
CA GLU A 82 -0.56 -1.64 16.73
C GLU A 82 -1.47 -2.74 17.26
N TYR A 83 -0.94 -3.95 17.44
CA TYR A 83 -1.68 -5.06 18.02
C TYR A 83 -2.27 -4.69 19.37
N ASN A 84 -1.45 -4.16 20.27
CA ASN A 84 -1.88 -3.76 21.61
C ASN A 84 -2.91 -2.63 21.57
N GLU A 85 -2.78 -1.69 20.67
CA GLU A 85 -3.74 -0.61 20.49
C GLU A 85 -5.11 -1.15 20.07
N VAL A 86 -5.13 -2.04 19.09
CA VAL A 86 -6.37 -2.67 18.59
C VAL A 86 -7.06 -3.42 19.73
N VAL A 87 -6.34 -4.23 20.49
CA VAL A 87 -6.88 -4.97 21.63
C VAL A 87 -7.36 -4.02 22.73
N SER A 88 -6.61 -2.97 23.04
CA SER A 88 -6.98 -2.00 24.07
C SER A 88 -8.27 -1.24 23.74
N ARG A 89 -8.62 -1.15 22.47
CA ARG A 89 -9.86 -0.49 22.00
C ARG A 89 -11.05 -1.44 21.88
N GLY A 90 -10.93 -2.66 22.42
CA GLY A 90 -12.03 -3.60 22.57
C GLY A 90 -12.12 -4.69 21.51
N VAL A 91 -11.19 -4.74 20.56
CA VAL A 91 -11.14 -5.83 19.58
C VAL A 91 -10.63 -7.09 20.27
N PRO A 92 -11.33 -8.23 20.14
CA PRO A 92 -10.83 -9.50 20.68
C PRO A 92 -9.45 -9.86 20.12
N ALA A 93 -8.60 -10.49 20.94
CA ALA A 93 -7.23 -10.83 20.56
C ALA A 93 -7.20 -11.58 19.22
N PRO A 94 -6.62 -10.97 18.16
CA PRO A 94 -6.59 -11.60 16.84
C PRO A 94 -5.69 -12.82 16.77
N LYS A 95 -6.01 -13.76 15.87
CA LYS A 95 -5.13 -14.87 15.53
C LYS A 95 -4.06 -14.37 14.58
N ILE A 96 -2.80 -14.43 14.99
CA ILE A 96 -1.66 -13.92 14.22
C ILE A 96 -0.69 -15.06 13.92
N LEU A 97 -0.20 -15.10 12.68
CA LEU A 97 0.95 -15.91 12.29
C LEU A 97 1.99 -15.05 11.61
N ILE A 98 3.25 -15.28 11.93
CA ILE A 98 4.39 -14.52 11.39
C ILE A 98 5.33 -15.50 10.70
N SER A 99 5.67 -15.23 9.45
CA SER A 99 6.61 -16.08 8.72
C SER A 99 7.99 -16.07 9.37
N GLU A 100 8.51 -17.26 9.63
CA GLU A 100 9.90 -17.45 10.08
C GLU A 100 10.93 -16.91 9.07
N ARG A 101 10.53 -16.78 7.78
CA ARG A 101 11.37 -16.26 6.70
C ARG A 101 11.17 -14.77 6.42
N ALA A 102 10.26 -14.12 7.12
CA ALA A 102 10.16 -12.65 7.05
C ALA A 102 11.44 -12.04 7.62
N GLN A 103 11.88 -10.94 6.99
CA GLN A 103 13.05 -10.22 7.50
C GLN A 103 12.62 -9.05 8.37
N MET A 104 13.47 -8.71 9.34
CA MET A 104 13.20 -7.69 10.32
C MET A 104 13.77 -6.34 9.90
N VAL A 105 12.98 -5.29 10.12
CA VAL A 105 13.49 -3.92 10.11
C VAL A 105 14.30 -3.75 11.38
N MET A 106 15.61 -3.58 11.23
CA MET A 106 16.53 -3.41 12.34
C MET A 106 16.55 -1.96 12.80
N PRO A 107 16.87 -1.68 14.07
CA PRO A 107 16.93 -0.30 14.57
C PRO A 107 17.79 0.62 13.70
N TYR A 108 18.92 0.12 13.19
CA TYR A 108 19.81 0.91 12.34
C TYR A 108 19.20 1.21 10.96
N HIS A 109 18.23 0.44 10.46
CA HIS A 109 17.54 0.76 9.20
C HIS A 109 16.80 2.08 9.29
N ILE A 110 16.14 2.33 10.41
CA ILE A 110 15.41 3.59 10.65
C ILE A 110 16.39 4.75 10.72
N LEU A 111 17.52 4.56 11.43
CA LEU A 111 18.56 5.58 11.53
C LEU A 111 19.15 5.91 10.16
N PHE A 112 19.50 4.91 9.36
CA PHE A 112 20.05 5.10 8.03
C PHE A 112 19.09 5.79 7.08
N ASP A 113 17.80 5.46 7.14
CA ASP A 113 16.77 6.13 6.34
C ASP A 113 16.70 7.63 6.71
N GLN A 114 16.69 7.94 7.98
CA GLN A 114 16.69 9.30 8.50
C GLN A 114 17.96 10.07 8.09
N TYR A 115 19.12 9.46 8.29
CA TYR A 115 20.40 10.10 7.99
C TYR A 115 20.60 10.34 6.49
N GLU A 116 20.12 9.41 5.65
CA GLU A 116 20.20 9.56 4.19
C GLU A 116 19.29 10.69 3.70
N GLU A 117 18.08 10.82 4.22
CA GLU A 117 17.19 11.93 3.90
C GLU A 117 17.81 13.28 4.32
N GLU A 118 18.47 13.35 5.49
CA GLU A 118 19.21 14.52 5.93
C GLU A 118 20.36 14.85 4.97
N ARG A 119 21.14 13.83 4.57
CA ARG A 119 22.28 14.00 3.65
C ARG A 119 21.85 14.51 2.28
N LEU A 120 20.74 14.00 1.75
CA LEU A 120 20.21 14.40 0.44
C LEU A 120 19.59 15.79 0.46
N GLY A 121 19.10 16.27 1.61
CA GLY A 121 18.53 17.61 1.76
C GLY A 121 17.40 17.86 0.75
N GLY A 122 17.56 18.89 -0.12
CA GLY A 122 16.56 19.25 -1.12
C GLY A 122 16.36 18.21 -2.24
N LYS A 123 17.18 17.19 -2.32
CA LYS A 123 17.09 16.09 -3.30
C LYS A 123 16.51 14.82 -2.67
N SER A 124 15.95 14.92 -1.45
CA SER A 124 15.40 13.76 -0.75
C SER A 124 14.19 13.18 -1.48
N PHE A 125 13.93 11.88 -1.25
CA PHE A 125 12.81 11.15 -1.87
C PHE A 125 11.48 11.38 -1.15
N GLY A 126 11.49 12.06 0.01
CA GLY A 126 10.29 12.24 0.82
C GLY A 126 9.92 10.97 1.59
N SER A 127 10.92 10.22 2.06
CA SER A 127 10.74 9.01 2.86
C SER A 127 9.90 9.25 4.11
N THR A 128 9.12 8.25 4.52
CA THR A 128 8.42 8.23 5.82
C THR A 128 9.37 7.97 6.98
N LYS A 129 10.64 7.70 6.70
CA LYS A 129 11.70 7.37 7.68
C LYS A 129 11.39 6.11 8.50
N SER A 130 10.72 5.17 7.86
CA SER A 130 10.37 3.87 8.45
C SER A 130 11.42 2.78 8.21
N GLY A 131 12.55 3.13 7.61
CA GLY A 131 13.67 2.22 7.37
C GLY A 131 13.53 1.27 6.20
N ILE A 132 12.57 1.51 5.30
CA ILE A 132 12.22 0.56 4.24
C ILE A 132 13.32 0.44 3.19
N ALA A 133 13.84 1.54 2.65
CA ALA A 133 14.89 1.49 1.63
C ALA A 133 16.18 0.83 2.16
N PRO A 134 16.73 1.22 3.32
CA PRO A 134 17.87 0.54 3.89
C PRO A 134 17.64 -0.95 4.20
N PHE A 135 16.42 -1.28 4.64
CA PHE A 135 16.02 -2.67 4.89
C PHE A 135 16.14 -3.52 3.61
N TYR A 136 15.51 -3.08 2.52
CA TYR A 136 15.55 -3.83 1.27
C TYR A 136 16.92 -3.84 0.64
N SER A 137 17.71 -2.78 0.80
CA SER A 137 19.12 -2.76 0.38
C SER A 137 19.89 -3.90 1.06
N ASP A 138 19.74 -4.07 2.37
CA ASP A 138 20.40 -5.12 3.14
C ASP A 138 19.88 -6.51 2.76
N LYS A 139 18.58 -6.65 2.53
CA LYS A 139 17.99 -7.92 2.10
C LYS A 139 18.66 -8.43 0.82
N TYR A 140 18.79 -7.58 -0.17
CA TYR A 140 19.38 -7.96 -1.46
C TYR A 140 20.91 -7.99 -1.44
N ALA A 141 21.55 -7.27 -0.51
CA ALA A 141 22.97 -7.43 -0.23
C ALA A 141 23.27 -8.70 0.59
N LYS A 142 22.23 -9.41 1.02
CA LYS A 142 22.30 -10.68 1.76
C LYS A 142 22.87 -10.54 3.16
N ILE A 143 22.64 -9.40 3.77
CA ILE A 143 23.00 -9.10 5.17
C ILE A 143 21.78 -8.78 6.05
N GLY A 144 20.57 -9.03 5.52
CA GLY A 144 19.33 -8.91 6.28
C GLY A 144 19.17 -10.04 7.30
N PHE A 145 18.28 -9.86 8.25
CA PHE A 145 18.01 -10.82 9.31
C PHE A 145 16.59 -11.37 9.21
N GLN A 146 16.47 -12.68 9.00
CA GLN A 146 15.17 -13.37 9.06
C GLN A 146 14.74 -13.53 10.51
N VAL A 147 13.42 -13.56 10.75
CA VAL A 147 12.85 -13.79 12.09
C VAL A 147 13.41 -15.08 12.70
N SER A 148 13.59 -16.15 11.91
CA SER A 148 14.14 -17.43 12.36
C SER A 148 15.52 -17.30 13.02
N GLU A 149 16.32 -16.31 12.62
CA GLU A 149 17.66 -16.10 13.17
C GLU A 149 17.63 -15.64 14.63
N LEU A 150 16.49 -15.13 15.11
CA LEU A 150 16.32 -14.79 16.54
C LEU A 150 16.45 -16.03 17.45
N PHE A 151 16.23 -17.22 16.92
CA PHE A 151 16.20 -18.47 17.68
C PHE A 151 17.53 -19.20 17.68
N ASP A 152 18.56 -18.62 17.06
CA ASP A 152 19.96 -19.09 17.12
C ASP A 152 20.83 -17.93 17.63
N GLU A 153 20.95 -17.83 18.94
CA GLU A 153 21.60 -16.68 19.60
C GLU A 153 23.06 -16.53 19.25
N GLU A 154 23.80 -17.63 19.14
CA GLU A 154 25.24 -17.60 18.79
C GLU A 154 25.44 -17.08 17.37
N HIS A 155 24.73 -17.64 16.41
CA HIS A 155 24.73 -17.18 15.02
C HIS A 155 24.32 -15.70 14.92
N LEU A 156 23.25 -15.34 15.60
CA LEU A 156 22.71 -13.97 15.59
C LEU A 156 23.75 -12.95 16.06
N LYS A 157 24.42 -13.22 17.18
CA LYS A 157 25.43 -12.33 17.73
C LYS A 157 26.63 -12.18 16.81
N GLU A 158 27.10 -13.28 16.24
CA GLU A 158 28.21 -13.30 15.29
C GLU A 158 27.89 -12.48 14.04
N LYS A 159 26.75 -12.73 13.42
CA LYS A 159 26.31 -12.01 12.23
C LYS A 159 26.09 -10.52 12.51
N LEU A 160 25.45 -10.20 13.64
CA LEU A 160 25.21 -8.81 14.06
C LEU A 160 26.52 -8.04 14.24
N THR A 161 27.53 -8.66 14.84
CA THR A 161 28.86 -8.08 15.01
C THR A 161 29.47 -7.71 13.65
N SER A 162 29.43 -8.65 12.71
CA SER A 162 29.95 -8.44 11.35
C SER A 162 29.23 -7.32 10.61
N VAL A 163 27.90 -7.31 10.66
CA VAL A 163 27.09 -6.28 9.98
C VAL A 163 27.35 -4.90 10.60
N CYS A 164 27.43 -4.82 11.93
CA CYS A 164 27.70 -3.56 12.62
C CYS A 164 29.07 -2.97 12.28
N GLU A 165 30.08 -3.79 12.05
CA GLU A 165 31.40 -3.31 11.62
C GLU A 165 31.29 -2.46 10.36
N THR A 166 30.60 -2.96 9.34
CA THR A 166 30.40 -2.23 8.08
C THR A 166 29.50 -1.00 8.27
N LYS A 167 28.41 -1.15 9.01
CA LYS A 167 27.50 -0.04 9.29
C LYS A 167 28.19 1.10 10.03
N ASN A 168 29.06 0.76 10.98
CA ASN A 168 29.81 1.76 11.74
C ASN A 168 30.79 2.56 10.88
N ILE A 169 31.34 1.98 9.82
CA ILE A 169 32.16 2.71 8.85
C ILE A 169 31.34 3.82 8.19
N LEU A 170 30.13 3.49 7.77
CA LEU A 170 29.22 4.48 7.15
C LEU A 170 28.78 5.56 8.16
N LEU A 171 28.48 5.16 9.38
CA LEU A 171 28.10 6.09 10.44
C LEU A 171 29.22 7.06 10.76
N GLU A 172 30.45 6.59 10.87
CA GLU A 172 31.61 7.43 11.19
C GLU A 172 32.01 8.35 10.03
N HIS A 173 32.13 7.79 8.81
CA HIS A 173 32.79 8.50 7.70
C HIS A 173 31.82 9.16 6.71
N LEU A 174 30.57 8.68 6.60
CA LEU A 174 29.59 9.26 5.70
C LEU A 174 28.59 10.17 6.43
N TYR A 175 28.02 9.66 7.51
CA TYR A 175 26.96 10.37 8.22
C TYR A 175 27.44 11.19 9.42
N HIS A 176 28.61 10.89 9.96
CA HIS A 176 29.18 11.55 11.15
C HIS A 176 28.21 11.49 12.34
N LYS A 177 27.73 10.28 12.61
CA LYS A 177 26.75 9.98 13.66
C LYS A 177 27.32 8.95 14.63
N PRO A 178 26.71 8.80 15.84
CA PRO A 178 27.17 7.82 16.81
C PRO A 178 27.19 6.40 16.26
N LEU A 179 28.18 5.61 16.68
CA LEU A 179 28.33 4.22 16.28
C LEU A 179 27.32 3.32 16.96
N LEU A 180 27.04 2.18 16.33
CA LEU A 180 26.16 1.14 16.89
C LEU A 180 26.90 0.37 17.97
N ASN A 181 26.17 0.03 19.05
CA ASN A 181 26.65 -0.84 20.10
C ASN A 181 26.03 -2.23 19.92
N VAL A 182 26.86 -3.24 19.64
CA VAL A 182 26.40 -4.61 19.35
C VAL A 182 25.65 -5.22 20.52
N ASP A 183 26.16 -5.05 21.75
CA ASP A 183 25.52 -5.66 22.92
C ASP A 183 24.14 -5.08 23.21
N GLU A 184 23.96 -3.77 23.05
CA GLU A 184 22.66 -3.12 23.18
C GLU A 184 21.69 -3.60 22.11
N LEU A 185 22.13 -3.69 20.86
CA LEU A 185 21.32 -4.22 19.74
C LEU A 185 20.93 -5.68 19.98
N PHE A 186 21.87 -6.49 20.42
CA PHE A 186 21.58 -7.90 20.70
C PHE A 186 20.53 -8.03 21.83
N ALA A 187 20.65 -7.25 22.89
CA ALA A 187 19.67 -7.25 23.96
C ALA A 187 18.26 -6.85 23.46
N GLU A 188 18.20 -5.87 22.56
CA GLU A 188 16.94 -5.45 21.92
C GLU A 188 16.35 -6.57 21.06
N LEU A 189 17.19 -7.28 20.30
CA LEU A 189 16.75 -8.42 19.49
C LEU A 189 16.22 -9.57 20.36
N MET A 190 16.77 -9.76 21.56
CA MET A 190 16.25 -10.76 22.49
C MET A 190 14.84 -10.40 23.00
N GLU A 191 14.55 -9.12 23.15
CA GLU A 191 13.18 -8.68 23.42
C GLU A 191 12.26 -8.94 22.23
N TYR A 192 12.73 -8.73 20.98
CA TYR A 192 11.97 -9.07 19.77
C TYR A 192 11.64 -10.56 19.72
N LYS A 193 12.60 -11.40 20.07
CA LYS A 193 12.41 -12.86 20.14
C LYS A 193 11.24 -13.22 21.06
N LYS A 194 11.18 -12.62 22.25
CA LYS A 194 10.09 -12.85 23.21
C LYS A 194 8.74 -12.43 22.64
N MET A 195 8.69 -11.30 21.91
CA MET A 195 7.47 -10.78 21.32
C MET A 195 6.90 -11.71 20.26
N VAL A 196 7.74 -12.24 19.35
CA VAL A 196 7.29 -13.02 18.19
C VAL A 196 7.13 -14.50 18.44
N GLU A 197 7.80 -15.04 19.44
CA GLU A 197 7.89 -16.49 19.67
C GLU A 197 6.56 -17.23 19.58
N PRO A 198 5.43 -16.75 20.17
CA PRO A 198 4.16 -17.43 20.09
C PRO A 198 3.55 -17.49 18.69
N TYR A 199 4.02 -16.70 17.74
CA TYR A 199 3.37 -16.47 16.46
C TYR A 199 4.13 -16.99 15.25
N VAL A 200 5.40 -17.35 15.42
CA VAL A 200 6.30 -17.72 14.31
C VAL A 200 6.01 -19.11 13.80
N CYS A 201 5.90 -19.26 12.49
CA CYS A 201 5.72 -20.56 11.85
C CYS A 201 6.20 -20.55 10.40
N ASP A 202 6.16 -21.71 9.75
CA ASP A 202 6.35 -21.85 8.31
C ASP A 202 5.06 -21.44 7.59
N VAL A 203 4.95 -20.17 7.24
CA VAL A 203 3.75 -19.60 6.63
C VAL A 203 3.47 -20.21 5.25
N SER A 204 4.49 -20.46 4.42
CA SER A 204 4.24 -21.05 3.10
C SER A 204 3.61 -22.44 3.20
N LEU A 205 4.07 -23.24 4.15
CA LEU A 205 3.46 -24.54 4.42
C LEU A 205 2.04 -24.41 4.97
N TYR A 206 1.84 -23.48 5.88
CA TYR A 206 0.51 -23.18 6.43
C TYR A 206 -0.49 -22.83 5.31
N LEU A 207 -0.10 -21.96 4.39
CA LEU A 207 -0.95 -21.55 3.28
C LEU A 207 -1.20 -22.68 2.29
N TRP A 208 -0.18 -23.48 1.99
CA TRP A 208 -0.32 -24.66 1.13
C TRP A 208 -1.38 -25.60 1.67
N ASN A 209 -1.32 -25.93 2.96
CA ASN A 209 -2.29 -26.79 3.61
C ASN A 209 -3.69 -26.17 3.69
N ALA A 210 -3.76 -24.86 3.96
CA ALA A 210 -5.02 -24.11 3.99
C ALA A 210 -5.75 -24.16 2.64
N LEU A 211 -5.01 -24.00 1.55
CA LEU A 211 -5.58 -24.07 0.20
C LEU A 211 -6.11 -25.48 -0.12
N LYS A 212 -5.42 -26.51 0.32
CA LYS A 212 -5.89 -27.90 0.20
C LYS A 212 -7.19 -28.15 0.98
N GLU A 213 -7.36 -27.47 2.10
CA GLU A 213 -8.55 -27.54 2.93
C GLU A 213 -9.72 -26.70 2.39
N GLY A 214 -9.50 -25.98 1.29
CA GLY A 214 -10.53 -25.12 0.70
C GLY A 214 -10.70 -23.77 1.37
N LYS A 215 -9.71 -23.30 2.12
CA LYS A 215 -9.75 -21.98 2.77
C LYS A 215 -9.64 -20.87 1.75
N GLU A 216 -10.34 -19.77 2.02
CA GLU A 216 -10.24 -18.54 1.21
C GLU A 216 -9.17 -17.62 1.78
N VAL A 217 -8.25 -17.20 0.91
CA VAL A 217 -7.10 -16.35 1.24
C VAL A 217 -7.25 -15.00 0.57
N LEU A 218 -7.08 -13.94 1.34
CA LEU A 218 -7.02 -12.57 0.83
C LEU A 218 -5.59 -12.03 0.98
N LEU A 219 -4.99 -11.65 -0.14
CA LEU A 219 -3.69 -10.98 -0.16
C LEU A 219 -3.92 -9.48 -0.07
N GLU A 220 -3.43 -8.87 0.98
CA GLU A 220 -3.54 -7.43 1.22
C GLU A 220 -2.27 -6.72 0.78
N GLY A 221 -2.35 -5.97 -0.33
CA GLY A 221 -1.25 -5.18 -0.86
C GLY A 221 -1.15 -3.80 -0.23
N GLN A 222 -0.02 -3.17 -0.43
CA GLN A 222 0.32 -1.84 0.06
C GLN A 222 0.82 -0.99 -1.11
N LEU A 223 0.52 0.30 -1.09
CA LEU A 223 0.86 1.25 -2.16
C LEU A 223 0.17 0.90 -3.49
N GLY A 224 0.75 1.27 -4.62
CA GLY A 224 0.14 1.08 -5.94
C GLY A 224 1.17 0.78 -7.02
N SER A 225 0.69 0.46 -8.21
CA SER A 225 1.50 0.02 -9.34
C SER A 225 2.64 0.98 -9.70
N LEU A 226 2.39 2.29 -9.58
CA LEU A 226 3.39 3.31 -9.95
C LEU A 226 4.52 3.44 -8.93
N LYS A 227 4.40 2.79 -7.79
CA LYS A 227 5.44 2.71 -6.76
C LYS A 227 6.23 1.41 -6.81
N ASP A 228 5.94 0.53 -7.76
CA ASP A 228 6.71 -0.69 -7.98
C ASP A 228 8.11 -0.34 -8.49
N PRO A 229 9.18 -0.95 -7.94
CA PRO A 229 10.55 -0.60 -8.35
C PRO A 229 10.89 -0.93 -9.79
N ASP A 230 10.24 -1.92 -10.41
CA ASP A 230 10.49 -2.29 -11.79
C ASP A 230 9.66 -1.49 -12.79
N HIS A 231 8.38 -1.27 -12.48
CA HIS A 231 7.42 -0.71 -13.43
C HIS A 231 6.91 0.67 -13.08
N GLY A 232 7.23 1.17 -11.89
CA GLY A 232 6.76 2.47 -11.42
C GLY A 232 7.58 3.64 -11.93
N ILE A 233 7.39 4.76 -11.28
CA ILE A 233 8.05 6.04 -11.61
C ILE A 233 9.46 6.12 -11.02
N TYR A 234 10.26 5.08 -11.25
CA TYR A 234 11.61 4.98 -10.72
C TYR A 234 12.42 6.26 -11.01
N PRO A 235 13.20 6.80 -10.05
CA PRO A 235 13.52 6.20 -8.73
C PRO A 235 12.57 6.56 -7.59
N MET A 236 11.51 7.30 -7.84
CA MET A 236 10.54 7.73 -6.82
C MET A 236 9.51 6.63 -6.53
N VAL A 237 10.00 5.46 -6.13
CA VAL A 237 9.23 4.24 -5.88
C VAL A 237 9.49 3.73 -4.47
N THR A 238 8.68 2.79 -4.02
CA THR A 238 9.01 2.01 -2.83
C THR A 238 9.98 0.89 -3.20
N SER A 239 10.58 0.25 -2.20
CA SER A 239 11.61 -0.77 -2.44
C SER A 239 11.04 -2.19 -2.58
N SER A 240 9.75 -2.37 -2.32
CA SER A 240 9.06 -3.66 -2.51
C SER A 240 8.19 -3.64 -3.75
N SER A 241 7.97 -4.80 -4.37
CA SER A 241 7.01 -4.90 -5.46
C SER A 241 5.59 -4.76 -4.95
N THR A 242 4.84 -3.84 -5.56
CA THR A 242 3.46 -3.52 -5.20
C THR A 242 2.43 -4.28 -6.04
N LEU A 243 2.90 -5.17 -6.92
CA LEU A 243 2.07 -5.90 -7.86
C LEU A 243 1.50 -7.18 -7.24
N ALA A 244 0.30 -7.54 -7.62
CA ALA A 244 -0.37 -8.76 -7.17
C ALA A 244 0.45 -10.02 -7.47
N GLY A 245 1.21 -10.03 -8.56
CA GLY A 245 2.09 -11.15 -8.91
C GLY A 245 3.15 -11.44 -7.86
N TYR A 246 3.63 -10.42 -7.14
CA TYR A 246 4.56 -10.63 -6.04
C TYR A 246 3.89 -11.32 -4.84
N GLY A 247 2.57 -11.27 -4.75
CA GLY A 247 1.83 -11.93 -3.68
C GLY A 247 2.12 -13.43 -3.59
N ALA A 248 2.34 -14.08 -4.72
CA ALA A 248 2.74 -15.49 -4.75
C ALA A 248 4.11 -15.70 -4.09
N VAL A 249 5.07 -14.83 -4.35
CA VAL A 249 6.42 -14.88 -3.77
C VAL A 249 6.40 -14.44 -2.31
N GLY A 250 5.77 -13.30 -2.03
CA GLY A 250 5.79 -12.69 -0.70
C GLY A 250 4.94 -13.41 0.35
N ALA A 251 4.03 -14.27 -0.06
CA ALA A 251 3.24 -15.14 0.81
C ALA A 251 3.73 -16.59 0.75
N GLY A 252 4.37 -16.99 -0.33
CA GLY A 252 4.84 -18.36 -0.55
C GLY A 252 3.72 -19.30 -0.98
N LEU A 253 2.91 -18.89 -1.97
CA LEU A 253 1.84 -19.71 -2.53
C LEU A 253 1.95 -19.81 -4.05
N PRO A 254 1.31 -20.82 -4.69
CA PRO A 254 1.39 -20.96 -6.14
C PRO A 254 0.74 -19.77 -6.87
N PRO A 255 1.40 -19.20 -7.90
CA PRO A 255 0.86 -18.03 -8.59
C PRO A 255 -0.47 -18.29 -9.30
N TYR A 256 -0.72 -19.53 -9.76
CA TYR A 256 -1.97 -19.88 -10.45
C TYR A 256 -3.19 -19.90 -9.51
N GLU A 257 -2.99 -19.82 -8.21
CA GLU A 257 -4.09 -19.74 -7.23
C GLU A 257 -4.68 -18.32 -7.13
N ILE A 258 -3.94 -17.29 -7.56
CA ILE A 258 -4.43 -15.91 -7.52
C ILE A 258 -5.42 -15.72 -8.68
N LYS A 259 -6.71 -15.95 -8.41
CA LYS A 259 -7.78 -15.98 -9.43
C LYS A 259 -8.55 -14.67 -9.55
N GLN A 260 -8.55 -13.86 -8.50
CA GLN A 260 -9.24 -12.58 -8.51
C GLN A 260 -8.32 -11.49 -7.99
N ILE A 261 -8.21 -10.42 -8.76
CA ILE A 261 -7.37 -9.27 -8.41
C ILE A 261 -8.24 -8.03 -8.45
N VAL A 262 -8.53 -7.52 -7.26
CA VAL A 262 -9.29 -6.28 -7.07
C VAL A 262 -8.30 -5.14 -7.01
N THR A 263 -8.31 -4.31 -8.04
CA THR A 263 -7.43 -3.16 -8.12
C THR A 263 -8.23 -1.90 -7.77
N VAL A 264 -7.75 -1.18 -6.78
CA VAL A 264 -8.44 0.00 -6.27
C VAL A 264 -7.97 1.24 -7.03
N CYS A 265 -8.93 1.98 -7.59
CA CYS A 265 -8.70 3.25 -8.27
C CYS A 265 -9.50 4.34 -7.56
N LYS A 266 -8.87 5.48 -7.32
CA LYS A 266 -9.54 6.66 -6.78
C LYS A 266 -10.18 7.46 -7.92
N ALA A 267 -11.34 8.05 -7.70
CA ALA A 267 -12.07 8.82 -8.74
C ALA A 267 -11.36 10.13 -9.14
N TYR A 268 -10.36 10.53 -8.41
CA TYR A 268 -9.38 11.57 -8.74
C TYR A 268 -8.00 11.02 -8.38
N SER A 269 -6.93 11.79 -8.58
CA SER A 269 -5.58 11.31 -8.29
C SER A 269 -4.98 12.02 -7.09
N SER A 270 -4.18 11.29 -6.32
CA SER A 270 -3.38 11.87 -5.24
C SER A 270 -2.05 11.13 -5.12
N ALA A 271 -1.03 11.85 -4.64
CA ALA A 271 0.29 11.29 -4.42
C ALA A 271 0.97 11.96 -3.23
N VAL A 272 1.79 11.20 -2.51
CA VAL A 272 2.66 11.71 -1.45
C VAL A 272 4.11 11.62 -1.93
N GLY A 273 4.90 12.64 -1.62
CA GLY A 273 6.32 12.68 -1.96
C GLY A 273 6.59 13.15 -3.38
N ALA A 274 7.87 13.07 -3.77
CA ALA A 274 8.34 13.50 -5.06
C ALA A 274 8.02 12.47 -6.16
N GLY A 275 8.18 12.88 -7.40
CA GLY A 275 8.04 12.03 -8.56
C GLY A 275 7.04 12.56 -9.57
N ALA A 276 7.00 11.92 -10.73
CA ALA A 276 6.15 12.32 -11.84
C ALA A 276 4.67 12.16 -11.51
N PHE A 277 3.91 13.18 -11.84
CA PHE A 277 2.46 13.20 -11.64
C PHE A 277 1.85 14.08 -12.73
N VAL A 278 1.66 13.52 -13.92
CA VAL A 278 1.29 14.27 -15.12
C VAL A 278 -0.05 15.01 -14.98
N SER A 279 -1.03 14.38 -14.33
CA SER A 279 -2.36 14.98 -14.14
C SER A 279 -2.46 15.91 -12.93
N GLU A 280 -1.34 16.26 -12.31
CA GLU A 280 -1.30 17.11 -11.12
C GLU A 280 -1.92 18.48 -11.36
N ILE A 281 -2.71 18.96 -10.40
CA ILE A 281 -3.30 20.31 -10.38
C ILE A 281 -2.75 21.12 -9.22
N PHE A 282 -2.87 22.43 -9.31
CA PHE A 282 -2.24 23.38 -8.37
C PHE A 282 -3.22 24.47 -7.97
N GLY A 283 -2.84 25.25 -6.94
CA GLY A 283 -3.61 26.42 -6.50
C GLY A 283 -4.94 26.07 -5.85
N GLU A 284 -5.92 26.94 -6.00
CA GLU A 284 -7.22 26.79 -5.34
C GLU A 284 -7.97 25.54 -5.76
N GLU A 285 -7.85 25.14 -7.02
CA GLU A 285 -8.44 23.92 -7.56
C GLU A 285 -7.95 22.70 -6.79
N ALA A 286 -6.64 22.60 -6.59
CA ALA A 286 -6.01 21.52 -5.81
C ALA A 286 -6.40 21.62 -4.33
N ASP A 287 -6.38 22.81 -3.74
CA ASP A 287 -6.70 23.04 -2.33
C ASP A 287 -8.14 22.62 -2.01
N GLU A 288 -9.08 22.96 -2.90
CA GLU A 288 -10.48 22.58 -2.76
C GLU A 288 -10.67 21.07 -2.80
N LEU A 289 -10.10 20.41 -3.79
CA LEU A 289 -10.18 18.95 -3.93
C LEU A 289 -9.52 18.25 -2.73
N ARG A 290 -8.38 18.74 -2.28
CA ARG A 290 -7.67 18.19 -1.11
C ARG A 290 -8.52 18.28 0.15
N ARG A 291 -9.14 19.42 0.39
CA ARG A 291 -9.98 19.65 1.55
C ARG A 291 -11.21 18.75 1.55
N ARG A 292 -11.83 18.55 0.38
CA ARG A 292 -13.04 17.75 0.22
C ARG A 292 -12.76 16.26 0.11
N GLY A 293 -11.54 15.91 -0.26
CA GLY A 293 -11.15 14.52 -0.54
C GLY A 293 -11.05 13.66 0.70
N GLY A 294 -11.28 12.36 0.50
CA GLY A 294 -11.13 11.36 1.54
C GLY A 294 -12.03 11.56 2.74
N ASP A 295 -11.62 10.99 3.87
CA ASP A 295 -12.25 11.20 5.16
C ASP A 295 -11.37 12.14 5.99
N GLY A 296 -11.78 13.40 6.09
CA GLY A 296 -11.01 14.44 6.78
C GLY A 296 -9.94 15.13 5.93
N GLY A 297 -10.00 14.99 4.60
CA GLY A 297 -9.09 15.61 3.66
C GLY A 297 -7.96 14.69 3.19
N GLU A 298 -7.31 15.08 2.10
CA GLU A 298 -6.21 14.31 1.50
C GLU A 298 -4.88 14.69 2.13
N PHE A 299 -4.57 14.04 3.25
CA PHE A 299 -3.30 14.20 3.99
C PHE A 299 -2.71 12.81 4.27
N GLY A 300 -1.39 12.71 4.25
CA GLY A 300 -0.71 11.42 4.46
C GLY A 300 -1.05 10.80 5.82
N ALA A 301 -1.47 9.54 5.83
CA ALA A 301 -1.87 8.83 7.05
C ALA A 301 -0.72 8.70 8.05
N THR A 302 0.51 8.52 7.57
CA THR A 302 1.70 8.35 8.41
C THR A 302 2.32 9.69 8.83
N THR A 303 2.48 10.63 7.89
CA THR A 303 3.22 11.89 8.10
C THR A 303 2.33 13.10 8.28
N GLY A 304 1.04 13.01 7.94
CA GLY A 304 0.12 14.16 7.93
C GLY A 304 0.39 15.19 6.83
N ARG A 305 1.33 14.92 5.91
CA ARG A 305 1.66 15.83 4.82
C ARG A 305 0.51 15.99 3.85
N PRO A 306 0.28 17.22 3.30
CA PRO A 306 -0.71 17.41 2.24
C PRO A 306 -0.34 16.57 1.03
N ARG A 307 -1.30 15.79 0.53
CA ARG A 307 -1.11 15.04 -0.70
C ARG A 307 -1.15 15.97 -1.91
N ARG A 308 -0.37 15.66 -2.92
CA ARG A 308 -0.47 16.29 -4.24
C ARG A 308 -1.74 15.78 -4.89
N MET A 309 -2.47 16.66 -5.57
CA MET A 309 -3.79 16.35 -6.12
C MET A 309 -3.78 16.41 -7.64
N GLY A 310 -4.62 15.61 -8.27
CA GLY A 310 -4.82 15.61 -9.71
C GLY A 310 -6.17 15.05 -10.11
N TRP A 311 -6.56 15.28 -11.36
CA TRP A 311 -7.74 14.65 -11.92
C TRP A 311 -7.48 13.18 -12.21
N PHE A 312 -8.54 12.40 -12.42
CA PHE A 312 -8.38 11.00 -12.75
C PHE A 312 -7.49 10.85 -13.99
N ASP A 313 -6.53 9.94 -13.93
CA ASP A 313 -5.53 9.72 -14.97
C ASP A 313 -5.76 8.36 -15.62
N CYS A 314 -6.37 8.37 -16.82
CA CYS A 314 -6.70 7.14 -17.54
C CYS A 314 -5.44 6.42 -18.05
N VAL A 315 -4.39 7.16 -18.38
CA VAL A 315 -3.12 6.58 -18.87
C VAL A 315 -2.44 5.80 -17.75
N ALA A 316 -2.25 6.44 -16.59
CA ALA A 316 -1.64 5.83 -15.43
C ALA A 316 -2.46 4.65 -14.90
N SER A 317 -3.78 4.80 -14.82
CA SER A 317 -4.68 3.77 -14.28
C SER A 317 -4.81 2.56 -15.19
N LYS A 318 -4.87 2.76 -16.51
CA LYS A 318 -4.84 1.66 -17.48
C LYS A 318 -3.55 0.85 -17.35
N TYR A 319 -2.43 1.55 -17.29
CA TYR A 319 -1.11 0.93 -17.09
C TYR A 319 -1.05 0.15 -15.78
N GLY A 320 -1.45 0.79 -14.68
CA GLY A 320 -1.42 0.16 -13.36
C GLY A 320 -2.32 -1.06 -13.26
N CYS A 321 -3.53 -0.99 -13.78
CA CYS A 321 -4.46 -2.12 -13.80
C CYS A 321 -3.95 -3.27 -14.68
N ARG A 322 -3.35 -2.95 -15.82
CA ARG A 322 -2.77 -3.96 -16.71
C ARG A 322 -1.64 -4.74 -16.03
N LEU A 323 -0.75 -4.02 -15.35
CA LEU A 323 0.38 -4.63 -14.62
C LEU A 323 -0.10 -5.54 -13.49
N GLN A 324 -1.17 -5.14 -12.81
CA GLN A 324 -1.73 -5.94 -11.71
C GLN A 324 -2.40 -7.23 -12.19
N GLY A 325 -2.82 -7.29 -13.46
CA GLY A 325 -3.66 -8.40 -13.93
C GLY A 325 -5.09 -8.29 -13.41
N THR A 326 -5.63 -7.09 -13.41
CA THR A 326 -6.92 -6.75 -12.80
C THR A 326 -8.08 -7.57 -13.35
N THR A 327 -8.85 -8.16 -12.46
CA THR A 327 -10.13 -8.80 -12.78
C THR A 327 -11.32 -7.92 -12.43
N ASP A 328 -11.15 -7.09 -11.40
CA ASP A 328 -12.18 -6.20 -10.87
C ASP A 328 -11.55 -4.87 -10.45
N VAL A 329 -12.21 -3.76 -10.80
CA VAL A 329 -11.82 -2.44 -10.30
C VAL A 329 -12.78 -2.01 -9.21
N ALA A 330 -12.24 -1.61 -8.06
CA ALA A 330 -12.98 -0.92 -7.01
C ALA A 330 -12.70 0.58 -7.16
N PHE A 331 -13.74 1.34 -7.48
CA PHE A 331 -13.65 2.78 -7.75
C PHE A 331 -14.06 3.55 -6.51
N THR A 332 -13.12 4.27 -5.90
CA THR A 332 -13.32 4.89 -4.59
C THR A 332 -13.52 6.40 -4.65
N VAL A 333 -14.09 6.95 -3.60
CA VAL A 333 -14.30 8.39 -3.35
C VAL A 333 -15.06 9.12 -4.45
N LEU A 334 -15.94 8.42 -5.13
CA LEU A 334 -16.75 9.00 -6.21
C LEU A 334 -17.64 10.15 -5.71
N ASP A 335 -18.14 10.04 -4.48
CA ASP A 335 -18.98 11.06 -3.81
C ASP A 335 -18.27 12.41 -3.67
N VAL A 336 -16.94 12.42 -3.56
CA VAL A 336 -16.15 13.65 -3.40
C VAL A 336 -16.34 14.60 -4.58
N LEU A 337 -16.52 14.08 -5.78
CA LEU A 337 -16.64 14.90 -7.00
C LEU A 337 -18.00 15.60 -7.16
N GLY A 338 -18.95 15.36 -6.26
CA GLY A 338 -20.29 15.91 -6.34
C GLY A 338 -20.41 17.43 -6.22
N TYR A 339 -19.34 18.12 -5.85
CA TYR A 339 -19.33 19.60 -5.79
C TYR A 339 -19.02 20.27 -7.13
N LEU A 340 -18.57 19.53 -8.12
CA LEU A 340 -18.09 20.05 -9.40
C LEU A 340 -19.22 20.18 -10.43
N ASP A 341 -19.23 21.31 -11.15
CA ASP A 341 -20.08 21.50 -12.33
C ASP A 341 -19.54 20.70 -13.52
N GLU A 342 -18.23 20.69 -13.66
CA GLU A 342 -17.50 19.99 -14.73
C GLU A 342 -16.31 19.26 -14.12
N ILE A 343 -16.03 18.05 -14.63
CA ILE A 343 -14.98 17.19 -14.11
C ILE A 343 -13.97 16.90 -15.23
N PRO A 344 -12.77 17.47 -15.14
CA PRO A 344 -11.69 17.11 -16.07
C PRO A 344 -11.19 15.68 -15.82
N VAL A 345 -10.83 15.00 -16.89
CA VAL A 345 -10.23 13.66 -16.86
C VAL A 345 -9.03 13.66 -17.80
N CYS A 346 -7.90 13.15 -17.33
CA CYS A 346 -6.70 13.00 -18.16
C CYS A 346 -6.84 11.74 -19.01
N THR A 347 -6.98 11.90 -20.33
CA THR A 347 -7.20 10.80 -21.27
C THR A 347 -5.98 10.45 -22.09
N GLY A 348 -4.95 11.29 -22.05
CA GLY A 348 -3.73 11.09 -22.82
C GLY A 348 -2.59 11.94 -22.27
N TYR A 349 -1.38 11.63 -22.71
CA TYR A 349 -0.18 12.44 -22.43
C TYR A 349 0.36 12.98 -23.74
N GLU A 350 0.65 14.28 -23.77
CA GLU A 350 1.36 14.91 -24.89
C GLU A 350 2.84 14.96 -24.56
N ILE A 351 3.65 14.35 -25.43
CA ILE A 351 5.10 14.30 -25.30
C ILE A 351 5.70 14.66 -26.65
N ASP A 352 6.48 15.73 -26.71
CA ASP A 352 7.11 16.22 -27.94
C ASP A 352 6.11 16.40 -29.09
N GLY A 353 4.94 16.95 -28.78
CA GLY A 353 3.87 17.22 -29.75
C GLY A 353 3.03 16.01 -30.16
N LYS A 354 3.29 14.84 -29.62
CA LYS A 354 2.51 13.62 -29.88
C LYS A 354 1.73 13.18 -28.67
N VAL A 355 0.49 12.74 -28.87
CA VAL A 355 -0.36 12.23 -27.81
C VAL A 355 -0.23 10.71 -27.74
N THR A 356 -0.01 10.19 -26.53
CA THR A 356 0.00 8.76 -26.26
C THR A 356 -1.01 8.42 -25.16
N THR A 357 -1.56 7.21 -25.21
CA THR A 357 -2.36 6.63 -24.12
C THR A 357 -1.59 5.53 -23.39
N ASP A 358 -0.34 5.30 -23.76
CA ASP A 358 0.53 4.34 -23.10
C ASP A 358 1.47 5.05 -22.14
N PHE A 359 1.66 4.46 -20.96
CA PHE A 359 2.44 5.07 -19.88
C PHE A 359 3.94 4.99 -20.23
N PRO A 360 4.64 6.14 -20.31
CA PRO A 360 6.04 6.16 -20.71
C PRO A 360 7.00 5.97 -19.55
N THR A 361 8.29 5.88 -19.85
CA THR A 361 9.36 5.85 -18.85
C THR A 361 9.51 7.21 -18.16
N THR A 362 10.20 7.22 -17.02
CA THR A 362 10.33 8.40 -16.17
C THR A 362 10.87 9.63 -16.90
N THR A 363 11.88 9.46 -17.77
CA THR A 363 12.47 10.59 -18.50
C THR A 363 11.47 11.27 -19.44
N LEU A 364 10.56 10.49 -20.02
CA LEU A 364 9.49 11.03 -20.86
C LEU A 364 8.35 11.62 -20.02
N LEU A 365 8.06 11.03 -18.86
CA LEU A 365 7.06 11.55 -17.93
C LEU A 365 7.38 12.97 -17.49
N GLU A 366 8.65 13.31 -17.29
CA GLU A 366 9.07 14.62 -16.84
C GLU A 366 8.70 15.75 -17.80
N LYS A 367 8.55 15.46 -19.08
CA LYS A 367 8.16 16.42 -20.11
C LYS A 367 6.74 16.19 -20.65
N ALA A 368 6.01 15.25 -20.10
CA ALA A 368 4.64 14.97 -20.51
C ALA A 368 3.68 16.03 -19.99
N LYS A 369 2.68 16.35 -20.80
CA LYS A 369 1.58 17.24 -20.44
C LYS A 369 0.27 16.48 -20.49
N PRO A 370 -0.66 16.74 -19.56
CA PRO A 370 -1.94 16.04 -19.57
C PRO A 370 -2.82 16.54 -20.73
N VAL A 371 -3.47 15.61 -21.41
CA VAL A 371 -4.57 15.90 -22.33
C VAL A 371 -5.85 15.70 -21.53
N LEU A 372 -6.62 16.77 -21.35
CA LEU A 372 -7.82 16.74 -20.52
C LEU A 372 -9.08 16.74 -21.37
N GLU A 373 -10.02 15.89 -21.03
CA GLU A 373 -11.40 15.95 -21.51
C GLU A 373 -12.29 16.29 -20.32
N THR A 374 -13.32 17.10 -20.53
CA THR A 374 -14.19 17.57 -19.46
C THR A 374 -15.56 16.91 -19.58
N LEU A 375 -16.02 16.30 -18.49
CA LEU A 375 -17.35 15.72 -18.42
C LEU A 375 -18.25 16.56 -17.53
N PRO A 376 -19.58 16.57 -17.78
CA PRO A 376 -20.50 17.27 -16.91
C PRO A 376 -20.57 16.59 -15.54
N GLY A 377 -20.54 17.41 -14.48
CA GLY A 377 -20.72 16.95 -13.12
C GLY A 377 -22.17 16.64 -12.80
N TRP A 378 -22.38 15.99 -11.67
CA TRP A 378 -23.74 15.65 -11.22
C TRP A 378 -24.27 16.58 -10.13
N LYS A 379 -23.42 17.38 -9.49
CA LYS A 379 -23.79 18.43 -8.53
C LYS A 379 -24.83 18.00 -7.48
N CYS A 380 -24.62 16.82 -6.91
CA CYS A 380 -25.43 16.37 -5.79
C CYS A 380 -24.68 15.35 -4.94
N ASP A 381 -25.19 15.13 -3.73
CA ASP A 381 -24.71 14.12 -2.82
C ASP A 381 -25.20 12.73 -3.27
N ILE A 382 -24.28 11.79 -3.49
CA ILE A 382 -24.60 10.41 -3.88
C ILE A 382 -24.40 9.40 -2.76
N ARG A 383 -24.05 9.87 -1.55
CA ARG A 383 -23.96 9.01 -0.37
C ARG A 383 -25.33 8.42 -0.06
N GLY A 384 -25.36 7.17 0.36
CA GLY A 384 -26.61 6.49 0.67
C GLY A 384 -27.28 5.80 -0.51
N ILE A 385 -26.88 6.08 -1.73
CA ILE A 385 -27.37 5.36 -2.91
C ILE A 385 -26.75 3.96 -2.91
N LYS A 386 -27.58 2.92 -3.09
CA LYS A 386 -27.15 1.51 -3.01
C LYS A 386 -27.15 0.79 -4.36
N LYS A 387 -27.87 1.32 -5.34
CA LYS A 387 -27.98 0.71 -6.66
C LYS A 387 -27.36 1.63 -7.72
N TYR A 388 -26.63 1.05 -8.64
CA TYR A 388 -26.00 1.79 -9.72
C TYR A 388 -26.98 2.59 -10.55
N GLU A 389 -28.14 2.01 -10.85
CA GLU A 389 -29.21 2.63 -11.63
C GLU A 389 -29.77 3.91 -10.99
N ASP A 390 -29.66 4.03 -9.66
CA ASP A 390 -30.16 5.18 -8.91
C ASP A 390 -29.14 6.33 -8.86
N LEU A 391 -27.93 6.13 -9.34
CA LEU A 391 -26.96 7.22 -9.47
C LEU A 391 -27.43 8.22 -10.53
N PRO A 392 -27.14 9.52 -10.35
CA PRO A 392 -27.39 10.50 -11.40
C PRO A 392 -26.80 10.09 -12.75
N GLU A 393 -27.46 10.43 -13.84
CA GLU A 393 -27.03 10.08 -15.19
C GLU A 393 -25.59 10.52 -15.46
N ASN A 394 -25.23 11.76 -15.10
CA ASN A 394 -23.87 12.25 -15.30
C ASN A 394 -22.83 11.49 -14.47
N CYS A 395 -23.20 11.01 -13.30
CA CYS A 395 -22.34 10.18 -12.45
C CYS A 395 -22.08 8.82 -13.13
N ARG A 396 -23.14 8.18 -13.64
CA ARG A 396 -23.01 6.92 -14.38
C ARG A 396 -22.17 7.09 -15.66
N LYS A 397 -22.36 8.19 -16.37
CA LYS A 397 -21.55 8.51 -17.56
C LYS A 397 -20.07 8.67 -17.22
N TYR A 398 -19.76 9.27 -16.07
CA TYR A 398 -18.40 9.41 -15.59
C TYR A 398 -17.77 8.03 -15.32
N VAL A 399 -18.46 7.16 -14.60
CA VAL A 399 -18.00 5.79 -14.31
C VAL A 399 -17.78 5.01 -15.61
N GLU A 400 -18.72 5.06 -16.53
CA GLU A 400 -18.63 4.35 -17.80
C GLU A 400 -17.54 4.89 -18.72
N PHE A 401 -17.30 6.20 -18.68
CA PHE A 401 -16.20 6.83 -19.40
C PHE A 401 -14.85 6.34 -18.88
N VAL A 402 -14.66 6.34 -17.56
CA VAL A 402 -13.44 5.84 -16.93
C VAL A 402 -13.23 4.37 -17.24
N GLU A 403 -14.26 3.55 -17.07
CA GLU A 403 -14.21 2.11 -17.35
C GLU A 403 -13.76 1.82 -18.77
N LYS A 404 -14.33 2.53 -19.74
CA LYS A 404 -13.96 2.39 -21.15
C LYS A 404 -12.50 2.75 -21.40
N HIS A 405 -12.02 3.84 -20.80
CA HIS A 405 -10.65 4.34 -21.03
C HIS A 405 -9.58 3.50 -20.36
N ILE A 406 -9.86 2.94 -19.18
CA ILE A 406 -8.90 2.06 -18.50
C ILE A 406 -8.94 0.62 -19.03
N GLY A 407 -10.07 0.19 -19.61
CA GLY A 407 -10.20 -1.14 -20.23
C GLY A 407 -10.43 -2.29 -19.25
N PHE A 408 -10.87 -2.02 -18.02
CA PHE A 408 -11.13 -3.03 -16.99
C PHE A 408 -12.47 -2.76 -16.32
N PRO A 409 -13.21 -3.81 -15.92
CA PRO A 409 -14.57 -3.62 -15.38
C PRO A 409 -14.55 -3.01 -13.99
N ILE A 410 -15.33 -1.95 -13.82
CA ILE A 410 -15.59 -1.35 -12.50
C ILE A 410 -16.77 -2.12 -11.90
N THR A 411 -16.49 -2.98 -10.93
CA THR A 411 -17.49 -3.85 -10.31
C THR A 411 -17.92 -3.41 -8.92
N MET A 412 -17.16 -2.49 -8.32
CA MET A 412 -17.46 -1.91 -7.02
C MET A 412 -17.26 -0.40 -7.07
N ILE A 413 -18.17 0.34 -6.48
CA ILE A 413 -18.08 1.80 -6.33
C ILE A 413 -18.24 2.13 -4.85
N SER A 414 -17.25 2.81 -4.28
CA SER A 414 -17.33 3.36 -2.94
C SER A 414 -17.80 4.80 -3.03
N ASN A 415 -18.97 5.09 -2.48
CA ASN A 415 -19.63 6.40 -2.56
C ASN A 415 -19.80 7.09 -1.20
N GLY A 416 -18.96 6.74 -0.25
CA GLY A 416 -18.94 7.38 1.07
C GLY A 416 -17.90 6.72 1.97
N PRO A 417 -17.61 7.28 3.16
CA PRO A 417 -16.59 6.76 4.06
C PRO A 417 -17.02 5.51 4.83
N GLY A 418 -18.32 5.27 4.97
CA GLY A 418 -18.84 4.16 5.74
C GLY A 418 -18.65 2.82 5.06
N ARG A 419 -18.58 1.78 5.87
CA ARG A 419 -18.39 0.40 5.39
C ARG A 419 -19.49 -0.01 4.40
N ASP A 420 -20.73 0.44 4.63
CA ASP A 420 -21.90 0.10 3.80
C ASP A 420 -22.07 1.03 2.60
N ASP A 421 -21.20 2.03 2.45
CA ASP A 421 -21.26 2.97 1.33
C ASP A 421 -20.60 2.37 0.10
N ILE A 422 -21.21 1.32 -0.41
CA ILE A 422 -20.73 0.53 -1.55
C ILE A 422 -21.87 0.23 -2.51
N ILE A 423 -21.57 0.33 -3.79
CA ILE A 423 -22.46 -0.08 -4.87
C ILE A 423 -21.76 -1.18 -5.66
N TYR A 424 -22.44 -2.29 -5.87
CA TYR A 424 -21.93 -3.39 -6.70
C TYR A 424 -22.47 -3.30 -8.12
N ARG A 425 -21.61 -3.58 -9.10
CA ARG A 425 -21.96 -3.66 -10.51
C ARG A 425 -21.55 -5.02 -11.06
N ASN A 426 -22.31 -5.52 -12.01
CA ASN A 426 -21.93 -6.74 -12.74
C ASN A 426 -20.89 -6.42 -13.81
N LYS A 427 -20.05 -7.40 -14.15
CA LYS A 427 -19.04 -7.29 -15.21
C LYS A 427 -19.66 -7.14 -16.59
#